data_ab53244ec5eea78aa0739e275a8bed81
#
_entry.id   ab53244ec5eea78aa0739e275a8bed81
#
_cell.length_a   1.000
_cell.length_b   1.000
_cell.length_c   1.000
_cell.angle_alpha   90.00
_cell.angle_beta   90.00
_cell.angle_gamma   90.00
#
_symmetry.space_group_name_H-M   'P 1'
#
loop_
_entity.id
_entity.type
_entity.pdbx_description
1 polymer ?
#
loop_
_entity_poly.entity_id
_entity_poly.type
_entity_poly.pdbx_seq_one_letter_code
_entity_poly.pdbx_strand_id
1 'polypeptide(L)'
;LHVVAPLKPKAQWPEVKAAMKALADSMSADSPDDYVSTISKAKRKGKILIDYLRNGRGATAVAPYSTRARPGAPVSMPLSFEELSPAILPNHFTVENVPSRFAGTDGDPWEDFRKAEAPLPSKLGKVRKSR
;
A
#
# COMPACT_ATOMS: atom_id res chain seq x y z
N LEU A 1 -0.10 -6.37 -0.35
CA LEU A 1 -0.62 -5.13 -0.91
C LEU A 1 0.14 -3.94 -0.33
N HIS A 2 0.56 -2.98 -1.17
CA HIS A 2 1.03 -1.65 -0.75
C HIS A 2 0.00 -0.62 -1.19
N VAL A 3 -0.41 0.25 -0.29
CA VAL A 3 -1.16 1.45 -0.62
C VAL A 3 -0.19 2.62 -0.58
N VAL A 4 -0.06 3.36 -1.67
CA VAL A 4 0.93 4.43 -1.82
C VAL A 4 0.22 5.74 -2.11
N ALA A 5 0.55 6.79 -1.35
CA ALA A 5 0.03 8.13 -1.57
C ALA A 5 1.19 9.10 -1.86
N PRO A 6 1.16 9.86 -2.96
CA PRO A 6 2.17 10.86 -3.25
C PRO A 6 1.98 12.07 -2.32
N LEU A 7 3.05 12.49 -1.66
CA LEU A 7 3.04 13.63 -0.76
C LEU A 7 3.87 14.78 -1.32
N LYS A 8 3.39 16.00 -1.15
CA LYS A 8 4.19 17.20 -1.40
C LYS A 8 5.43 17.20 -0.49
N PRO A 9 6.64 17.55 -0.99
CA PRO A 9 7.91 17.39 -0.27
C PRO A 9 8.12 18.46 0.83
N LYS A 10 7.11 18.70 1.67
CA LYS A 10 7.15 19.63 2.79
C LYS A 10 7.25 18.95 4.14
N ALA A 11 6.65 17.75 4.27
CA ALA A 11 6.65 17.01 5.52
C ALA A 11 8.00 16.30 5.74
N GLN A 12 8.48 16.32 6.97
CA GLN A 12 9.69 15.59 7.36
C GLN A 12 9.40 14.11 7.63
N TRP A 13 10.39 13.24 7.47
CA TRP A 13 10.23 11.80 7.67
C TRP A 13 9.62 11.38 9.03
N PRO A 14 10.00 12.02 10.17
CA PRO A 14 9.35 11.70 11.45
C PRO A 14 7.85 12.04 11.46
N GLU A 15 7.44 13.12 10.80
CA GLU A 15 6.04 13.54 10.73
C GLU A 15 5.22 12.54 9.89
N VAL A 16 5.75 12.14 8.73
CA VAL A 16 5.13 11.12 7.86
C VAL A 16 4.97 9.81 8.62
N LYS A 17 6.02 9.34 9.30
CA LYS A 17 5.98 8.10 10.05
C LYS A 17 4.98 8.15 11.21
N ALA A 18 4.92 9.27 11.93
CA ALA A 18 3.95 9.48 13.02
C ALA A 18 2.51 9.49 12.49
N ALA A 19 2.26 10.15 11.37
CA ALA A 19 0.95 10.16 10.72
C ALA A 19 0.52 8.77 10.26
N MET A 20 1.41 8.01 9.62
CA MET A 20 1.10 6.64 9.19
C MET A 20 0.90 5.68 10.38
N LYS A 21 1.64 5.88 11.48
CA LYS A 21 1.38 5.15 12.73
C LYS A 21 0.00 5.45 13.27
N ALA A 22 -0.38 6.72 13.34
CA ALA A 22 -1.71 7.12 13.83
C ALA A 22 -2.84 6.55 12.96
N LEU A 23 -2.65 6.50 11.63
CA LEU A 23 -3.59 5.85 10.72
C LEU A 23 -3.72 4.35 11.01
N ALA A 24 -2.59 3.64 11.14
CA ALA A 24 -2.57 2.20 11.43
C ALA A 24 -3.24 1.89 12.77
N ASP A 25 -2.98 2.71 13.79
CA ASP A 25 -3.58 2.56 15.13
C ASP A 25 -5.11 2.84 15.07
N SER A 26 -5.55 3.85 14.31
CA SER A 26 -6.98 4.14 14.12
C SER A 26 -7.70 2.99 13.42
N MET A 27 -7.14 2.47 12.32
CA MET A 27 -7.73 1.34 11.59
C MET A 27 -7.82 0.09 12.50
N SER A 28 -6.79 -0.17 13.30
CA SER A 28 -6.78 -1.30 14.24
C SER A 28 -7.78 -1.12 15.39
N ALA A 29 -8.04 0.11 15.82
CA ALA A 29 -9.04 0.40 16.83
C ALA A 29 -10.48 0.33 16.28
N ASP A 30 -10.69 0.74 15.02
CA ASP A 30 -12.00 0.71 14.38
C ASP A 30 -12.44 -0.72 14.00
N SER A 31 -11.51 -1.60 13.68
CA SER A 31 -11.75 -3.00 13.30
C SER A 31 -10.71 -3.93 13.94
N PRO A 32 -10.77 -4.14 15.26
CA PRO A 32 -9.74 -4.86 16.00
C PRO A 32 -9.69 -6.36 15.70
N ASP A 33 -10.76 -6.92 15.12
CA ASP A 33 -10.80 -8.32 14.72
C ASP A 33 -10.09 -8.57 13.38
N ASP A 34 -10.03 -7.55 12.51
CA ASP A 34 -9.46 -7.64 11.17
C ASP A 34 -8.02 -7.13 11.10
N TYR A 35 -7.69 -6.08 11.87
CA TYR A 35 -6.43 -5.36 11.73
C TYR A 35 -5.61 -5.30 13.02
N VAL A 36 -4.30 -5.17 12.85
CA VAL A 36 -3.35 -4.92 13.92
C VAL A 36 -2.22 -4.00 13.45
N SER A 37 -1.81 -3.05 14.29
CA SER A 37 -0.70 -2.12 14.01
C SER A 37 0.63 -2.53 14.65
N THR A 38 0.67 -3.62 15.41
CA THR A 38 1.88 -4.12 16.05
C THR A 38 2.49 -5.30 15.31
N ILE A 39 3.84 -5.34 15.26
CA ILE A 39 4.60 -6.42 14.63
C ILE A 39 4.59 -7.74 15.43
N SER A 40 4.05 -7.77 16.64
CA SER A 40 3.97 -8.98 17.49
C SER A 40 3.26 -10.11 16.75
N LYS A 41 3.97 -11.22 16.52
CA LYS A 41 3.42 -12.40 15.83
C LYS A 41 2.21 -12.99 16.56
N ALA A 42 2.22 -12.97 17.90
CA ALA A 42 1.12 -13.48 18.72
C ALA A 42 -0.18 -12.69 18.50
N LYS A 43 -0.07 -11.36 18.34
CA LYS A 43 -1.22 -10.47 18.12
C LYS A 43 -1.73 -10.46 16.66
N ARG A 44 -0.97 -11.01 15.72
CA ARG A 44 -1.32 -11.01 14.28
C ARG A 44 -2.09 -12.26 13.81
N LYS A 45 -2.29 -13.25 14.68
CA LYS A 45 -2.96 -14.48 14.27
C LYS A 45 -4.39 -14.17 13.80
N GLY A 46 -4.68 -14.49 12.53
CA GLY A 46 -5.97 -14.21 11.89
C GLY A 46 -6.22 -12.75 11.52
N LYS A 47 -5.21 -11.85 11.63
CA LYS A 47 -5.37 -10.41 11.38
C LYS A 47 -4.38 -9.90 10.34
N ILE A 48 -4.77 -8.83 9.68
CA ILE A 48 -3.92 -8.11 8.72
C ILE A 48 -3.08 -7.08 9.47
N LEU A 49 -1.76 -7.14 9.32
CA LEU A 49 -0.86 -6.12 9.83
C LEU A 49 -0.91 -4.87 8.94
N ILE A 50 -1.26 -3.73 9.51
CA ILE A 50 -1.11 -2.42 8.88
C ILE A 50 0.32 -1.95 9.14
N ASP A 51 1.21 -2.20 8.18
CA ASP A 51 2.63 -1.88 8.28
C ASP A 51 2.90 -0.43 7.90
N TYR A 52 3.22 0.39 8.87
CA TYR A 52 3.62 1.80 8.70
C TYR A 52 5.14 2.02 8.83
N LEU A 53 5.92 1.00 9.17
CA LEU A 53 7.32 1.14 9.58
C LEU A 53 8.24 1.59 8.43
N ARG A 54 7.83 1.30 7.18
CA ARG A 54 8.63 1.66 6.00
C ARG A 54 8.49 3.13 5.56
N ASN A 55 7.77 3.95 6.32
CA ASN A 55 7.65 5.39 6.09
C ASN A 55 8.77 6.16 6.80
N GLY A 56 10.01 5.89 6.47
CA GLY A 56 11.17 6.53 7.05
C GLY A 56 12.35 6.61 6.08
N ARG A 57 13.27 7.54 6.35
CA ARG A 57 14.47 7.70 5.53
C ARG A 57 15.27 6.39 5.52
N GLY A 58 15.70 5.97 4.32
CA GLY A 58 16.46 4.72 4.13
C GLY A 58 15.61 3.45 4.17
N ALA A 59 14.31 3.53 4.42
CA ALA A 59 13.43 2.39 4.26
C ALA A 59 13.31 2.01 2.78
N THR A 60 13.35 0.70 2.51
CA THR A 60 13.24 0.18 1.14
C THR A 60 11.87 -0.45 0.90
N ALA A 61 11.35 -0.28 -0.30
CA ALA A 61 10.18 -0.97 -0.80
C ALA A 61 10.45 -1.44 -2.23
N VAL A 62 9.74 -2.48 -2.68
CA VAL A 62 9.81 -2.87 -4.08
C VAL A 62 9.25 -1.73 -4.94
N ALA A 63 9.97 -1.35 -5.99
CA ALA A 63 9.51 -0.32 -6.91
C ALA A 63 8.32 -0.81 -7.74
N PRO A 64 7.40 0.08 -8.14
CA PRO A 64 6.37 -0.26 -9.13
C PRO A 64 7.00 -0.86 -10.39
N TYR A 65 6.32 -1.81 -11.00
CA TYR A 65 6.74 -2.54 -12.22
C TYR A 65 8.04 -3.35 -12.07
N SER A 66 8.57 -3.47 -10.87
CA SER A 66 9.81 -4.18 -10.61
C SER A 66 9.56 -5.65 -10.33
N THR A 67 10.40 -6.50 -10.90
CA THR A 67 10.40 -7.94 -10.66
C THR A 67 10.95 -8.26 -9.28
N ARG A 68 10.38 -9.23 -8.61
CA ARG A 68 10.87 -9.75 -7.33
C ARG A 68 11.59 -11.09 -7.52
N ALA A 69 12.73 -11.26 -6.84
CA ALA A 69 13.48 -12.52 -6.83
C ALA A 69 12.76 -13.59 -5.99
N ARG A 70 11.67 -14.13 -6.54
CA ARG A 70 10.85 -15.20 -5.96
C ARG A 70 10.44 -16.18 -7.06
N PRO A 71 10.06 -17.43 -6.74
CA PRO A 71 9.51 -18.37 -7.72
C PRO A 71 8.36 -17.73 -8.52
N GLY A 72 8.39 -17.90 -9.84
CA GLY A 72 7.43 -17.29 -10.76
C GLY A 72 7.74 -15.82 -11.13
N ALA A 73 8.87 -15.26 -10.65
CA ALA A 73 9.30 -13.89 -10.94
C ALA A 73 8.13 -12.86 -10.89
N PRO A 74 7.42 -12.76 -9.74
CA PRO A 74 6.27 -11.88 -9.63
C PRO A 74 6.68 -10.41 -9.76
N VAL A 75 5.81 -9.62 -10.39
CA VAL A 75 5.99 -8.18 -10.63
C VAL A 75 5.17 -7.39 -9.63
N SER A 76 5.76 -6.31 -9.10
CA SER A 76 5.06 -5.32 -8.27
C SER A 76 4.18 -4.45 -9.17
N MET A 77 2.99 -4.94 -9.49
CA MET A 77 2.09 -4.33 -10.46
C MET A 77 1.21 -3.26 -9.83
N PRO A 78 1.25 -2.00 -10.30
CA PRO A 78 0.23 -1.00 -10.00
C PRO A 78 -1.16 -1.44 -10.46
N LEU A 79 -2.15 -1.14 -9.63
CA LEU A 79 -3.54 -1.49 -9.85
C LEU A 79 -4.43 -0.30 -9.54
N SER A 80 -5.54 -0.17 -10.24
CA SER A 80 -6.64 0.67 -9.79
C SER A 80 -7.39 0.01 -8.62
N PHE A 81 -8.17 0.79 -7.86
CA PHE A 81 -8.96 0.21 -6.76
C PHE A 81 -10.07 -0.72 -7.27
N GLU A 82 -10.58 -0.47 -8.46
CA GLU A 82 -11.62 -1.27 -9.12
C GLU A 82 -11.12 -2.67 -9.51
N GLU A 83 -9.82 -2.80 -9.79
CA GLU A 83 -9.21 -4.09 -10.12
C GLU A 83 -9.00 -4.98 -8.88
N LEU A 84 -8.99 -4.41 -7.67
CA LEU A 84 -8.73 -5.18 -6.46
C LEU A 84 -9.84 -6.19 -6.21
N SER A 85 -9.47 -7.45 -6.23
CA SER A 85 -10.37 -8.56 -5.94
C SER A 85 -9.63 -9.69 -5.21
N PRO A 86 -10.34 -10.61 -4.53
CA PRO A 86 -9.73 -11.79 -3.91
C PRO A 86 -9.01 -12.72 -4.91
N ALA A 87 -9.29 -12.59 -6.21
CA ALA A 87 -8.62 -13.37 -7.26
C ALA A 87 -7.18 -12.90 -7.53
N ILE A 88 -6.82 -11.66 -7.16
CA ILE A 88 -5.47 -11.13 -7.34
C ILE A 88 -4.58 -11.56 -6.17
N LEU A 89 -3.87 -12.64 -6.37
CA LEU A 89 -2.90 -13.16 -5.41
C LEU A 89 -1.55 -12.42 -5.51
N PRO A 90 -0.67 -12.54 -4.50
CA PRO A 90 0.65 -11.87 -4.48
C PRO A 90 1.58 -12.23 -5.64
N ASN A 91 1.33 -13.35 -6.32
CA ASN A 91 2.08 -13.84 -7.48
C ASN A 91 1.25 -13.85 -8.77
N HIS A 92 0.14 -13.12 -8.80
CA HIS A 92 -0.76 -13.06 -9.97
C HIS A 92 -0.07 -12.46 -11.20
N PHE A 93 0.66 -11.37 -11.01
CA PHE A 93 1.41 -10.71 -12.08
C PHE A 93 2.86 -11.20 -12.09
N THR A 94 3.30 -11.68 -13.24
CA THR A 94 4.64 -12.24 -13.48
C THR A 94 5.27 -11.59 -14.71
N VAL A 95 6.56 -11.79 -14.90
CA VAL A 95 7.27 -11.32 -16.11
C VAL A 95 6.67 -11.88 -17.41
N GLU A 96 5.95 -13.00 -17.33
CA GLU A 96 5.32 -13.65 -18.47
C GLU A 96 4.01 -12.99 -18.88
N ASN A 97 3.15 -12.60 -17.90
CA ASN A 97 1.80 -12.11 -18.20
C ASN A 97 1.66 -10.58 -18.18
N VAL A 98 2.59 -9.85 -17.58
CA VAL A 98 2.56 -8.37 -17.56
C VAL A 98 2.63 -7.74 -18.95
N PRO A 99 3.42 -8.22 -19.92
CA PRO A 99 3.41 -7.65 -21.29
C PRO A 99 2.02 -7.71 -21.95
N SER A 100 1.32 -8.83 -21.82
CA SER A 100 -0.04 -8.99 -22.37
C SER A 100 -1.05 -8.06 -21.68
N ARG A 101 -0.88 -7.83 -20.37
CA ARG A 101 -1.71 -6.86 -19.65
C ARG A 101 -1.57 -5.46 -20.23
N PHE A 102 -0.34 -4.97 -20.47
CA PHE A 102 -0.12 -3.65 -21.04
C PHE A 102 -0.68 -3.51 -22.46
N ALA A 103 -0.65 -4.59 -23.24
CA ALA A 103 -1.24 -4.60 -24.59
C ALA A 103 -2.78 -4.52 -24.56
N GLY A 104 -3.42 -4.89 -23.45
CA GLY A 104 -4.88 -4.97 -23.30
C GLY A 104 -5.52 -3.92 -22.39
N THR A 105 -4.75 -2.98 -21.84
CA THR A 105 -5.27 -1.93 -20.94
C THR A 105 -5.21 -0.55 -21.57
N ASP A 106 -6.19 0.30 -21.26
CA ASP A 106 -6.27 1.70 -21.71
C ASP A 106 -5.33 2.63 -20.90
N GLY A 107 -4.08 2.21 -20.67
CA GLY A 107 -3.07 3.05 -20.03
C GLY A 107 -2.52 2.51 -18.71
N ASP A 108 -1.63 3.29 -18.12
CA ASP A 108 -1.00 3.01 -16.81
C ASP A 108 -1.94 3.43 -15.66
N PRO A 109 -2.34 2.53 -14.75
CA PRO A 109 -3.15 2.89 -13.57
C PRO A 109 -2.52 4.01 -12.72
N TRP A 110 -1.22 4.24 -12.85
CA TRP A 110 -0.49 5.26 -12.12
C TRP A 110 -0.06 6.46 -12.98
N GLU A 111 -0.60 6.63 -14.18
CA GLU A 111 -0.29 7.78 -15.05
C GLU A 111 -0.46 9.12 -14.32
N ASP A 112 -1.55 9.24 -13.56
CA ASP A 112 -1.88 10.46 -12.81
C ASP A 112 -1.37 10.48 -11.36
N PHE A 113 -0.54 9.51 -10.96
CA PHE A 113 -0.07 9.38 -9.58
C PHE A 113 0.55 10.67 -9.03
N ARG A 114 1.40 11.35 -9.82
CA ARG A 114 2.01 12.61 -9.38
C ARG A 114 1.02 13.78 -9.36
N LYS A 115 -0.03 13.76 -10.15
CA LYS A 115 -1.07 14.80 -10.12
C LYS A 115 -1.88 14.76 -8.84
N ALA A 116 -1.92 13.61 -8.16
CA ALA A 116 -2.59 13.42 -6.87
C ALA A 116 -1.76 13.89 -5.66
N GLU A 117 -0.59 14.52 -5.86
CA GLU A 117 0.26 14.99 -4.75
C GLU A 117 -0.50 15.97 -3.84
N ALA A 118 -0.57 15.62 -2.55
CA ALA A 118 -1.23 16.42 -1.52
C ALA A 118 -0.29 16.66 -0.33
N PRO A 119 -0.49 17.74 0.45
CA PRO A 119 0.22 17.90 1.71
C PRO A 119 -0.16 16.80 2.69
N LEU A 120 0.76 16.43 3.58
CA LEU A 120 0.44 15.53 4.68
C LEU A 120 -0.72 16.15 5.51
N PRO A 121 -1.83 15.41 5.72
CA PRO A 121 -2.94 15.92 6.50
C PRO A 121 -2.53 16.27 7.93
N SER A 122 -2.89 17.44 8.42
CA SER A 122 -2.62 17.88 9.80
C SER A 122 -3.40 17.07 10.84
N LYS A 123 -4.53 16.48 10.44
CA LYS A 123 -5.32 15.52 11.22
C LYS A 123 -5.75 14.39 10.29
N LEU A 124 -5.36 13.17 10.61
CA LEU A 124 -5.96 12.00 10.00
C LEU A 124 -7.38 11.91 10.55
N GLY A 125 -8.36 12.12 9.67
CA GLY A 125 -9.77 12.03 10.05
C GLY A 125 -10.09 10.63 10.60
N LYS A 126 -11.09 10.52 11.47
CA LYS A 126 -11.64 9.22 11.86
C LYS A 126 -12.06 8.48 10.59
N VAL A 127 -11.62 7.25 10.43
CA VAL A 127 -12.05 6.38 9.33
C VAL A 127 -13.59 6.31 9.43
N ARG A 128 -14.29 6.80 8.39
CA ARG A 128 -15.75 6.67 8.36
C ARG A 128 -16.07 5.20 8.19
N LYS A 129 -16.78 4.62 9.15
CA LYS A 129 -17.39 3.31 8.94
C LYS A 129 -18.32 3.43 7.73
N SER A 130 -17.98 2.75 6.63
CA SER A 130 -18.97 2.50 5.58
C SER A 130 -20.04 1.59 6.19
N ARG A 131 -21.27 2.03 6.14
CA ARG A 131 -22.43 1.20 6.49
C ARG A 131 -22.65 0.13 5.43
#